data_95b3a845915bdbd22b429b347e549234
#
_entry.id   95b3a845915bdbd22b429b347e549234
#
_cell.length_a   1.000
_cell.length_b   1.000
_cell.length_c   1.000
_cell.angle_alpha   90.00
_cell.angle_beta   90.00
_cell.angle_gamma   90.00
#
_symmetry.space_group_name_H-M   'P 1'
#
loop_
_entity.id
_entity.type
_entity.pdbx_description
1 polymer ?
#
loop_
_entity_poly.entity_id
_entity_poly.type
_entity_poly.pdbx_seq_one_letter_code
_entity_poly.pdbx_strand_id
1 'polypeptide(L)'
;MIGTSAAFGLALSIERLRAGIRGTFLVNLALLVLVGLGLLTHWDGVGYAALLLWFVLVIVPANALRGAQTAIHRHQLDRAALCARIAGVLHPFDGQREQARMIASQACFDRGELAAAKGELYPLLKSNAWSECAKLELLRLDGRWPLIVQHAKAQLVGKRDLKLAPLYLRALGEVGDIDAMWIMYGQIPSLLGHQPIMRLQMASYSGQSELVELLLGRYFRQMPRNTAEVVRATTMLAEGHNEHAERILHTIARSQGEGSHLARQRLAQRVGRAKVEDLSAAAAAVLSNFIREVRSDATSLEGLGKSQRVWATPLLIAIMVLLFLIGVPGGTTDPENLVNLGALVVPSEFTHGGVVWRIVAAGFLHLGSTHLVMNCLGLWVLGRQLEQIWNGVTLLLVFLASSVTSFGFAAAFVHATMSEPRIFLGASSGVMGFVGALGTFLAVGYLRHRRQALGRRLLLVVAVVLAQLVFDYYTPIVSSMLHLTGLAVGAIVAIPLAWHTWRKLGRQRK
;
A
#
# COMPACT_ATOMS: atom_id res chain seq x y z
N MET A 1 -18.34 -10.59 -9.91
CA MET A 1 -17.36 -9.71 -9.27
C MET A 1 -16.79 -10.26 -7.96
N ILE A 2 -17.62 -10.62 -6.97
CA ILE A 2 -17.11 -11.17 -5.69
C ILE A 2 -16.36 -12.47 -5.92
N GLY A 3 -16.92 -13.38 -6.74
CA GLY A 3 -16.27 -14.65 -7.11
C GLY A 3 -14.93 -14.45 -7.83
N THR A 4 -14.83 -13.50 -8.75
CA THR A 4 -13.55 -13.20 -9.44
C THR A 4 -12.53 -12.56 -8.51
N SER A 5 -12.95 -11.65 -7.62
CA SER A 5 -12.10 -11.08 -6.58
C SER A 5 -11.63 -12.13 -5.57
N ALA A 6 -12.51 -13.04 -5.15
CA ALA A 6 -12.16 -14.12 -4.26
C ALA A 6 -11.24 -15.16 -4.92
N ALA A 7 -11.48 -15.51 -6.20
CA ALA A 7 -10.59 -16.39 -6.98
C ALA A 7 -9.19 -15.79 -7.15
N PHE A 8 -9.13 -14.49 -7.44
CA PHE A 8 -7.87 -13.77 -7.53
C PHE A 8 -7.16 -13.67 -6.17
N GLY A 9 -7.92 -13.37 -5.11
CA GLY A 9 -7.43 -13.42 -3.73
C GLY A 9 -6.91 -14.80 -3.33
N LEU A 10 -7.58 -15.87 -3.78
CA LEU A 10 -7.15 -17.25 -3.56
C LEU A 10 -5.82 -17.54 -4.28
N ALA A 11 -5.69 -17.14 -5.55
CA ALA A 11 -4.46 -17.32 -6.32
C ALA A 11 -3.26 -16.59 -5.67
N LEU A 12 -3.46 -15.35 -5.20
CA LEU A 12 -2.44 -14.60 -4.45
C LEU A 12 -2.13 -15.20 -3.09
N SER A 13 -3.10 -15.86 -2.44
CA SER A 13 -2.91 -16.47 -1.14
C SER A 13 -2.24 -17.84 -1.20
N ILE A 14 -2.13 -18.50 -2.35
CA ILE A 14 -1.34 -19.72 -2.53
C ILE A 14 0.16 -19.47 -2.25
N GLU A 15 0.71 -18.35 -2.69
CA GLU A 15 2.08 -17.96 -2.31
C GLU A 15 2.21 -17.68 -0.81
N ARG A 16 1.19 -17.12 -0.19
CA ARG A 16 1.14 -16.85 1.26
C ARG A 16 0.93 -18.10 2.09
N LEU A 17 0.22 -19.11 1.58
CA LEU A 17 0.11 -20.44 2.20
C LEU A 17 1.47 -21.09 2.40
N ARG A 18 2.38 -20.97 1.41
CA ARG A 18 3.77 -21.44 1.52
C ARG A 18 4.54 -20.69 2.62
N ALA A 19 4.12 -19.48 2.95
CA ALA A 19 4.65 -18.66 4.04
C ALA A 19 3.91 -18.87 5.39
N GLY A 20 2.96 -19.82 5.47
CA GLY A 20 2.20 -20.12 6.69
C GLY A 20 1.00 -19.19 6.97
N ILE A 21 0.63 -18.31 6.02
CA ILE A 21 -0.51 -17.38 6.15
C ILE A 21 -1.78 -18.08 5.65
N ARG A 22 -2.56 -18.66 6.57
CA ARG A 22 -3.72 -19.51 6.26
C ARG A 22 -5.06 -18.78 6.28
N GLY A 23 -5.20 -17.72 7.07
CA GLY A 23 -6.49 -17.03 7.27
C GLY A 23 -7.01 -16.37 6.02
N THR A 24 -6.19 -15.63 5.30
CA THR A 24 -6.57 -14.98 4.01
C THR A 24 -7.00 -16.03 2.97
N PHE A 25 -6.33 -17.19 2.92
CA PHE A 25 -6.72 -18.28 2.02
C PHE A 25 -8.09 -18.83 2.36
N LEU A 26 -8.34 -19.17 3.64
CA LEU A 26 -9.61 -19.72 4.11
C LEU A 26 -10.78 -18.75 3.86
N VAL A 27 -10.59 -17.46 4.09
CA VAL A 27 -11.61 -16.43 3.82
C VAL A 27 -11.96 -16.37 2.34
N ASN A 28 -10.97 -16.32 1.44
CA ASN A 28 -11.24 -16.28 0.01
C ASN A 28 -11.91 -17.57 -0.50
N LEU A 29 -11.51 -18.72 0.04
CA LEU A 29 -12.15 -20.01 -0.28
C LEU A 29 -13.61 -20.05 0.20
N ALA A 30 -13.89 -19.62 1.44
CA ALA A 30 -15.24 -19.54 1.97
C ALA A 30 -16.15 -18.60 1.15
N LEU A 31 -15.61 -17.45 0.73
CA LEU A 31 -16.34 -16.52 -0.15
C LEU A 31 -16.65 -17.13 -1.52
N LEU A 32 -15.74 -17.90 -2.11
CA LEU A 32 -15.97 -18.61 -3.36
C LEU A 32 -17.05 -19.68 -3.22
N VAL A 33 -16.99 -20.46 -2.13
CA VAL A 33 -18.02 -21.47 -1.83
C VAL A 33 -19.39 -20.80 -1.65
N LEU A 34 -19.46 -19.70 -0.89
CA LEU A 34 -20.69 -18.96 -0.68
C LEU A 34 -21.29 -18.43 -1.99
N VAL A 35 -20.46 -17.84 -2.86
CA VAL A 35 -20.90 -17.37 -4.18
C VAL A 35 -21.37 -18.55 -5.05
N GLY A 36 -20.66 -19.68 -5.03
CA GLY A 36 -21.04 -20.89 -5.75
C GLY A 36 -22.38 -21.43 -5.29
N LEU A 37 -22.63 -21.50 -3.98
CA LEU A 37 -23.92 -21.89 -3.42
C LEU A 37 -25.04 -20.95 -3.82
N GLY A 38 -24.79 -19.62 -3.83
CA GLY A 38 -25.76 -18.63 -4.28
C GLY A 38 -26.18 -18.82 -5.74
N LEU A 39 -25.21 -19.13 -6.59
CA LEU A 39 -25.48 -19.43 -8.01
C LEU A 39 -26.29 -20.71 -8.19
N LEU A 40 -26.05 -21.75 -7.38
CA LEU A 40 -26.77 -23.01 -7.45
C LEU A 40 -28.18 -22.92 -6.89
N THR A 41 -28.40 -22.13 -5.84
CA THR A 41 -29.69 -22.00 -5.17
C THR A 41 -30.60 -20.91 -5.72
N HIS A 42 -30.10 -20.08 -6.66
CA HIS A 42 -30.75 -18.87 -7.20
C HIS A 42 -31.28 -17.91 -6.11
N TRP A 43 -30.65 -17.91 -4.94
CA TRP A 43 -31.02 -17.03 -3.83
C TRP A 43 -30.33 -15.69 -3.89
N ASP A 44 -31.03 -14.62 -4.26
CA ASP A 44 -30.50 -13.27 -4.43
C ASP A 44 -29.85 -12.70 -3.16
N GLY A 45 -30.33 -13.07 -1.97
CA GLY A 45 -29.78 -12.64 -0.69
C GLY A 45 -28.32 -13.05 -0.46
N VAL A 46 -27.86 -14.14 -1.08
CA VAL A 46 -26.45 -14.61 -0.96
C VAL A 46 -25.47 -13.60 -1.55
N GLY A 47 -25.86 -12.90 -2.62
CA GLY A 47 -25.01 -11.85 -3.24
C GLY A 47 -24.70 -10.72 -2.26
N TYR A 48 -25.70 -10.25 -1.53
CA TYR A 48 -25.52 -9.20 -0.51
C TYR A 48 -24.73 -9.68 0.69
N ALA A 49 -25.00 -10.90 1.17
CA ALA A 49 -24.26 -11.53 2.26
C ALA A 49 -22.77 -11.69 1.88
N ALA A 50 -22.48 -12.19 0.68
CA ALA A 50 -21.13 -12.34 0.16
C ALA A 50 -20.42 -10.98 0.02
N LEU A 51 -21.12 -9.93 -0.43
CA LEU A 51 -20.56 -8.57 -0.52
C LEU A 51 -20.20 -8.02 0.85
N LEU A 52 -21.08 -8.16 1.84
CA LEU A 52 -20.84 -7.70 3.21
C LEU A 52 -19.65 -8.45 3.83
N LEU A 53 -19.63 -9.78 3.70
CA LEU A 53 -18.52 -10.61 4.20
C LEU A 53 -17.20 -10.27 3.50
N TRP A 54 -17.21 -10.07 2.19
CA TRP A 54 -16.03 -9.65 1.45
C TRP A 54 -15.52 -8.28 1.94
N PHE A 55 -16.41 -7.32 2.14
CA PHE A 55 -16.04 -6.01 2.67
C PHE A 55 -15.41 -6.13 4.06
N VAL A 56 -16.06 -6.84 4.98
CA VAL A 56 -15.60 -7.00 6.37
C VAL A 56 -14.32 -7.82 6.46
N LEU A 57 -14.23 -8.95 5.73
CA LEU A 57 -13.14 -9.91 5.86
C LEU A 57 -11.98 -9.68 4.88
N VAL A 58 -12.14 -8.87 3.86
CA VAL A 58 -11.05 -8.57 2.91
C VAL A 58 -10.68 -7.09 2.90
N ILE A 59 -11.67 -6.20 2.72
CA ILE A 59 -11.39 -4.77 2.57
C ILE A 59 -10.95 -4.13 3.90
N VAL A 60 -11.67 -4.42 4.99
CA VAL A 60 -11.34 -3.83 6.31
C VAL A 60 -9.94 -4.26 6.77
N PRO A 61 -9.56 -5.55 6.81
CA PRO A 61 -8.21 -5.95 7.20
C PRO A 61 -7.12 -5.41 6.28
N ALA A 62 -7.35 -5.40 4.97
CA ALA A 62 -6.38 -4.86 4.01
C ALA A 62 -6.10 -3.36 4.24
N ASN A 63 -7.15 -2.57 4.53
CA ASN A 63 -6.97 -1.15 4.85
C ASN A 63 -6.36 -0.95 6.25
N ALA A 64 -6.73 -1.77 7.23
CA ALA A 64 -6.12 -1.74 8.55
C ALA A 64 -4.61 -2.02 8.47
N LEU A 65 -4.18 -3.05 7.72
CA LEU A 65 -2.76 -3.35 7.51
C LEU A 65 -2.02 -2.23 6.76
N ARG A 66 -2.62 -1.62 5.74
CA ARG A 66 -2.05 -0.43 5.08
C ARG A 66 -1.93 0.73 6.07
N GLY A 67 -2.94 0.93 6.91
CA GLY A 67 -2.93 1.91 7.99
C GLY A 67 -1.81 1.66 8.99
N ALA A 68 -1.61 0.41 9.41
CA ALA A 68 -0.53 0.01 10.29
C ALA A 68 0.85 0.31 9.67
N GLN A 69 1.07 -0.09 8.42
CA GLN A 69 2.33 0.21 7.70
C GLN A 69 2.60 1.72 7.60
N THR A 70 1.58 2.50 7.24
CA THR A 70 1.69 3.96 7.15
C THR A 70 2.00 4.59 8.51
N ALA A 71 1.38 4.08 9.57
CA ALA A 71 1.60 4.54 10.93
C ALA A 71 3.01 4.18 11.44
N ILE A 72 3.52 2.97 11.12
CA ILE A 72 4.92 2.58 11.41
C ILE A 72 5.90 3.53 10.71
N HIS A 73 5.68 3.82 9.42
CA HIS A 73 6.54 4.75 8.67
C HIS A 73 6.54 6.18 9.25
N ARG A 74 5.46 6.57 9.92
CA ARG A 74 5.33 7.87 10.58
C ARG A 74 5.71 7.85 12.06
N HIS A 75 6.16 6.71 12.56
CA HIS A 75 6.44 6.47 13.98
C HIS A 75 5.24 6.67 14.92
N GLN A 76 4.03 6.40 14.42
CA GLN A 76 2.77 6.41 15.18
C GLN A 76 2.46 5.00 15.68
N LEU A 77 3.27 4.48 16.61
CA LEU A 77 3.27 3.06 16.95
C LEU A 77 1.98 2.60 17.63
N ASP A 78 1.32 3.43 18.45
CA ASP A 78 0.02 3.09 19.07
C ASP A 78 -1.07 2.91 18.00
N ARG A 79 -1.12 3.81 17.02
CA ARG A 79 -2.02 3.69 15.87
C ARG A 79 -1.71 2.45 15.03
N ALA A 80 -0.43 2.16 14.83
CA ALA A 80 0.00 0.97 14.10
C ALA A 80 -0.44 -0.31 14.83
N ALA A 81 -0.27 -0.38 16.16
CA ALA A 81 -0.70 -1.50 16.98
C ALA A 81 -2.23 -1.67 16.93
N LEU A 82 -3.01 -0.59 17.02
CA LEU A 82 -4.47 -0.63 16.90
C LEU A 82 -4.91 -1.17 15.53
N CYS A 83 -4.36 -0.65 14.45
CA CYS A 83 -4.65 -1.13 13.10
C CYS A 83 -4.29 -2.61 12.92
N ALA A 84 -3.15 -3.06 13.45
CA ALA A 84 -2.75 -4.46 13.41
C ALA A 84 -3.67 -5.35 14.26
N ARG A 85 -4.16 -4.88 15.42
CA ARG A 85 -5.16 -5.58 16.25
C ARG A 85 -6.47 -5.76 15.50
N ILE A 86 -6.99 -4.72 14.83
CA ILE A 86 -8.20 -4.82 13.99
C ILE A 86 -8.04 -5.90 12.94
N ALA A 87 -6.93 -5.88 12.19
CA ALA A 87 -6.63 -6.92 11.19
C ALA A 87 -6.55 -8.32 11.84
N GLY A 88 -5.94 -8.44 13.02
CA GLY A 88 -5.77 -9.68 13.75
C GLY A 88 -7.04 -10.27 14.33
N VAL A 89 -8.07 -9.46 14.61
CA VAL A 89 -9.41 -9.94 15.01
C VAL A 89 -10.09 -10.65 13.84
N LEU A 90 -10.00 -10.05 12.63
CA LEU A 90 -10.65 -10.56 11.43
C LEU A 90 -9.87 -11.70 10.77
N HIS A 91 -8.54 -11.75 10.96
CA HIS A 91 -7.64 -12.79 10.44
C HIS A 91 -6.75 -13.37 11.54
N PRO A 92 -7.30 -14.17 12.46
CA PRO A 92 -6.57 -14.66 13.65
C PRO A 92 -5.42 -15.64 13.32
N PHE A 93 -5.43 -16.25 12.13
CA PHE A 93 -4.44 -17.27 11.72
C PHE A 93 -3.27 -16.71 10.90
N ASP A 94 -3.22 -15.40 10.66
CA ASP A 94 -2.22 -14.76 9.81
C ASP A 94 -1.08 -14.10 10.61
N GLY A 95 -1.00 -14.34 11.91
CA GLY A 95 0.04 -13.78 12.78
C GLY A 95 -0.09 -12.28 13.04
N GLN A 96 -1.24 -11.66 12.71
CA GLN A 96 -1.46 -10.22 12.87
C GLN A 96 -1.61 -9.80 14.35
N ARG A 97 -2.12 -10.71 15.18
CA ARG A 97 -2.25 -10.48 16.65
C ARG A 97 -0.88 -10.43 17.31
N GLU A 98 0.00 -11.32 16.90
CA GLU A 98 1.37 -11.39 17.37
C GLU A 98 2.16 -10.17 16.89
N GLN A 99 1.99 -9.79 15.63
CA GLN A 99 2.59 -8.57 15.09
C GLN A 99 2.11 -7.32 15.84
N ALA A 100 0.81 -7.23 16.17
CA ALA A 100 0.26 -6.13 16.94
C ALA A 100 0.92 -6.02 18.33
N ARG A 101 1.19 -7.15 19.00
CA ARG A 101 1.91 -7.17 20.29
C ARG A 101 3.36 -6.73 20.15
N MET A 102 4.05 -7.13 19.08
CA MET A 102 5.41 -6.66 18.80
C MET A 102 5.46 -5.14 18.63
N ILE A 103 4.50 -4.58 17.88
CA ILE A 103 4.39 -3.13 17.68
C ILE A 103 4.02 -2.42 18.99
N ALA A 104 3.10 -2.98 19.77
CA ALA A 104 2.71 -2.43 21.06
C ALA A 104 3.88 -2.43 22.07
N SER A 105 4.67 -3.49 22.09
CA SER A 105 5.91 -3.56 22.88
C SER A 105 6.87 -2.41 22.54
N GLN A 106 7.07 -2.16 21.23
CA GLN A 106 7.91 -1.05 20.79
C GLN A 106 7.32 0.31 21.22
N ALA A 107 6.00 0.49 21.12
CA ALA A 107 5.32 1.71 21.56
C ALA A 107 5.52 1.97 23.05
N CYS A 108 5.34 0.94 23.89
CA CYS A 108 5.59 1.02 25.34
C CYS A 108 7.06 1.36 25.65
N PHE A 109 8.01 0.73 24.93
CA PHE A 109 9.44 1.02 25.11
C PHE A 109 9.78 2.47 24.77
N ASP A 110 9.23 2.99 23.68
CA ASP A 110 9.46 4.38 23.25
C ASP A 110 8.91 5.40 24.28
N ARG A 111 7.80 5.05 24.95
CA ARG A 111 7.25 5.87 26.07
C ARG A 111 8.04 5.74 27.37
N GLY A 112 9.01 4.81 27.44
CA GLY A 112 9.76 4.55 28.66
C GLY A 112 9.11 3.50 29.60
N GLU A 113 8.10 2.78 29.16
CA GLU A 113 7.33 1.78 29.93
C GLU A 113 7.91 0.37 29.73
N LEU A 114 9.12 0.11 30.26
CA LEU A 114 9.85 -1.13 30.01
C LEU A 114 9.10 -2.39 30.47
N ALA A 115 8.43 -2.34 31.62
CA ALA A 115 7.67 -3.48 32.15
C ALA A 115 6.48 -3.83 31.25
N ALA A 116 5.73 -2.82 30.78
CA ALA A 116 4.63 -3.00 29.84
C ALA A 116 5.14 -3.54 28.48
N ALA A 117 6.27 -3.02 27.98
CA ALA A 117 6.89 -3.50 26.76
C ALA A 117 7.22 -5.01 26.82
N LYS A 118 7.79 -5.46 27.91
CA LYS A 118 8.08 -6.90 28.15
C LYS A 118 6.78 -7.71 28.28
N GLY A 119 5.75 -7.17 28.96
CA GLY A 119 4.44 -7.80 29.13
C GLY A 119 3.76 -8.15 27.81
N GLU A 120 3.91 -7.30 26.79
CA GLU A 120 3.38 -7.59 25.44
C GLU A 120 4.13 -8.76 24.77
N LEU A 121 5.39 -9.01 25.09
CA LEU A 121 6.19 -10.06 24.48
C LEU A 121 6.06 -11.46 25.12
N TYR A 122 5.80 -11.54 26.44
CA TYR A 122 5.72 -12.83 27.14
C TYR A 122 4.72 -13.82 26.54
N PRO A 123 3.50 -13.45 26.12
CA PRO A 123 2.57 -14.38 25.48
C PRO A 123 3.12 -14.97 24.17
N LEU A 124 3.99 -14.24 23.47
CA LEU A 124 4.58 -14.66 22.20
C LEU A 124 5.63 -15.77 22.38
N LEU A 125 6.20 -15.93 23.56
CA LEU A 125 7.15 -17.00 23.87
C LEU A 125 6.54 -18.41 23.73
N LYS A 126 5.20 -18.50 23.84
CA LYS A 126 4.46 -19.76 23.66
C LYS A 126 4.09 -20.04 22.19
N SER A 127 4.35 -19.11 21.28
CA SER A 127 4.05 -19.25 19.86
C SER A 127 5.18 -19.93 19.13
N ASN A 128 4.89 -21.02 18.40
CA ASN A 128 5.91 -21.72 17.59
C ASN A 128 6.53 -20.83 16.50
N ALA A 129 5.77 -19.86 15.97
CA ALA A 129 6.23 -19.00 14.87
C ALA A 129 6.91 -17.71 15.34
N TRP A 130 6.67 -17.26 16.59
CA TRP A 130 7.10 -15.95 17.07
C TRP A 130 7.99 -15.99 18.30
N SER A 131 8.20 -17.19 18.92
CA SER A 131 8.97 -17.30 20.16
C SER A 131 10.40 -16.83 20.01
N GLU A 132 11.06 -17.12 18.91
CA GLU A 132 12.44 -16.67 18.68
C GLU A 132 12.52 -15.16 18.49
N CYS A 133 11.58 -14.57 17.72
CA CYS A 133 11.50 -13.12 17.59
C CYS A 133 11.26 -12.45 18.96
N ALA A 134 10.35 -13.01 19.78
CA ALA A 134 10.05 -12.47 21.09
C ALA A 134 11.24 -12.57 22.06
N LYS A 135 11.99 -13.66 22.04
CA LYS A 135 13.23 -13.82 22.84
C LYS A 135 14.26 -12.76 22.48
N LEU A 136 14.50 -12.57 21.18
CA LEU A 136 15.47 -11.57 20.72
C LEU A 136 15.01 -10.15 21.01
N GLU A 137 13.70 -9.86 20.91
CA GLU A 137 13.16 -8.56 21.30
C GLU A 137 13.27 -8.30 22.81
N LEU A 138 13.10 -9.32 23.66
CA LEU A 138 13.36 -9.19 25.09
C LEU A 138 14.83 -8.86 25.38
N LEU A 139 15.78 -9.52 24.69
CA LEU A 139 17.20 -9.18 24.77
C LEU A 139 17.46 -7.74 24.29
N ARG A 140 16.77 -7.28 23.24
CA ARG A 140 16.84 -5.90 22.77
C ARG A 140 16.36 -4.89 23.82
N LEU A 141 15.25 -5.19 24.48
CA LEU A 141 14.71 -4.34 25.55
C LEU A 141 15.71 -4.23 26.73
N ASP A 142 16.47 -5.30 27.00
CA ASP A 142 17.51 -5.34 28.02
C ASP A 142 18.87 -4.79 27.55
N GLY A 143 18.99 -4.36 26.26
CA GLY A 143 20.24 -3.85 25.70
C GLY A 143 21.34 -4.90 25.50
N ARG A 144 20.99 -6.20 25.50
CA ARG A 144 21.95 -7.31 25.39
C ARG A 144 22.31 -7.61 23.93
N TRP A 145 22.83 -6.61 23.24
CA TRP A 145 23.14 -6.67 21.81
C TRP A 145 24.14 -7.75 21.38
N PRO A 146 25.24 -8.01 22.12
CA PRO A 146 26.16 -9.09 21.75
C PRO A 146 25.50 -10.47 21.70
N LEU A 147 24.55 -10.74 22.61
CA LEU A 147 23.79 -12.00 22.60
C LEU A 147 22.87 -12.08 21.38
N ILE A 148 22.29 -10.95 20.97
CA ILE A 148 21.46 -10.91 19.75
C ILE A 148 22.32 -11.22 18.53
N VAL A 149 23.52 -10.65 18.42
CA VAL A 149 24.45 -10.93 17.32
C VAL A 149 24.78 -12.43 17.24
N GLN A 150 25.10 -13.04 18.39
CA GLN A 150 25.43 -14.46 18.45
C GLN A 150 24.24 -15.35 18.02
N HIS A 151 23.04 -15.11 18.60
CA HIS A 151 21.86 -15.91 18.30
C HIS A 151 21.34 -15.70 16.88
N ALA A 152 21.24 -14.45 16.41
CA ALA A 152 20.72 -14.15 15.08
C ALA A 152 21.65 -14.65 13.97
N LYS A 153 22.98 -14.58 14.17
CA LYS A 153 23.96 -15.12 13.23
C LYS A 153 23.76 -16.61 13.00
N ALA A 154 23.59 -17.38 14.08
CA ALA A 154 23.36 -18.82 14.01
C ALA A 154 22.07 -19.19 13.23
N GLN A 155 21.00 -18.44 13.44
CA GLN A 155 19.71 -18.65 12.76
C GLN A 155 19.73 -18.23 11.28
N LEU A 156 20.35 -17.10 10.97
CA LEU A 156 20.45 -16.57 9.60
C LEU A 156 21.30 -17.47 8.70
N VAL A 157 22.43 -17.96 9.22
CA VAL A 157 23.34 -18.85 8.48
C VAL A 157 22.71 -20.22 8.25
N GLY A 158 21.99 -20.78 9.26
CA GLY A 158 21.43 -22.13 9.18
C GLY A 158 20.09 -22.24 8.47
N LYS A 159 19.18 -21.29 8.65
CA LYS A 159 17.76 -21.39 8.21
C LYS A 159 17.30 -20.31 7.22
N ARG A 160 18.11 -19.34 6.87
CA ARG A 160 17.76 -18.18 6.04
C ARG A 160 16.47 -17.47 6.50
N ASP A 161 16.20 -17.38 7.81
CA ASP A 161 15.04 -16.67 8.33
C ASP A 161 15.24 -15.15 8.26
N LEU A 162 14.85 -14.59 7.13
CA LEU A 162 14.97 -13.14 6.86
C LEU A 162 14.17 -12.25 7.81
N LYS A 163 13.27 -12.81 8.63
CA LYS A 163 12.52 -12.02 9.62
C LYS A 163 13.43 -11.42 10.70
N LEU A 164 14.54 -12.07 10.98
CA LEU A 164 15.52 -11.63 11.99
C LEU A 164 16.53 -10.62 11.42
N ALA A 165 16.63 -10.48 10.11
CA ALA A 165 17.62 -9.61 9.48
C ALA A 165 17.58 -8.15 9.96
N PRO A 166 16.42 -7.49 10.14
CA PRO A 166 16.37 -6.12 10.65
C PRO A 166 16.96 -5.98 12.05
N LEU A 167 16.63 -6.91 12.95
CA LEU A 167 17.13 -6.89 14.32
C LEU A 167 18.64 -7.20 14.38
N TYR A 168 19.09 -8.12 13.54
CA TYR A 168 20.51 -8.46 13.43
C TYR A 168 21.36 -7.31 12.92
N LEU A 169 20.91 -6.63 11.85
CA LEU A 169 21.57 -5.43 11.33
C LEU A 169 21.67 -4.33 12.40
N ARG A 170 20.57 -4.11 13.11
CA ARG A 170 20.56 -3.17 14.23
C ARG A 170 21.56 -3.58 15.32
N ALA A 171 21.58 -4.87 15.70
CA ALA A 171 22.49 -5.34 16.72
C ALA A 171 23.97 -5.20 16.32
N LEU A 172 24.32 -5.44 15.05
CA LEU A 172 25.67 -5.17 14.53
C LEU A 172 26.05 -3.69 14.66
N GLY A 173 25.13 -2.77 14.28
CA GLY A 173 25.33 -1.34 14.46
C GLY A 173 25.47 -0.93 15.93
N GLU A 174 24.71 -1.57 16.83
CA GLU A 174 24.77 -1.30 18.27
C GLU A 174 26.09 -1.77 18.91
N VAL A 175 26.63 -2.91 18.49
CA VAL A 175 27.94 -3.39 18.96
C VAL A 175 29.12 -2.75 18.25
N GLY A 176 28.88 -1.92 17.21
CA GLY A 176 29.93 -1.20 16.47
C GLY A 176 30.59 -2.00 15.36
N ASP A 177 30.09 -3.19 15.02
CA ASP A 177 30.59 -3.99 13.90
C ASP A 177 29.96 -3.48 12.57
N ILE A 178 30.41 -2.30 12.14
CA ILE A 178 29.86 -1.60 11.00
C ILE A 178 30.21 -2.29 9.68
N ASP A 179 31.38 -2.96 9.62
CA ASP A 179 31.77 -3.71 8.42
C ASP A 179 30.82 -4.90 8.18
N ALA A 180 30.64 -5.76 9.18
CA ALA A 180 29.69 -6.87 9.09
C ALA A 180 28.26 -6.39 8.83
N MET A 181 27.86 -5.26 9.39
CA MET A 181 26.55 -4.64 9.17
C MET A 181 26.33 -4.32 7.68
N TRP A 182 27.29 -3.68 7.00
CA TRP A 182 27.16 -3.34 5.58
C TRP A 182 27.26 -4.57 4.68
N ILE A 183 28.13 -5.52 4.97
CA ILE A 183 28.20 -6.80 4.24
C ILE A 183 26.85 -7.52 4.31
N MET A 184 26.26 -7.63 5.51
CA MET A 184 24.97 -8.27 5.69
C MET A 184 23.84 -7.49 4.98
N TYR A 185 23.85 -6.15 5.04
CA TYR A 185 22.88 -5.33 4.33
C TYR A 185 22.89 -5.59 2.81
N GLY A 186 24.07 -5.78 2.22
CA GLY A 186 24.22 -6.13 0.79
C GLY A 186 23.61 -7.48 0.42
N GLN A 187 23.44 -8.39 1.39
CA GLN A 187 22.89 -9.74 1.18
C GLN A 187 21.36 -9.83 1.35
N ILE A 188 20.72 -8.84 1.98
CA ILE A 188 19.28 -8.87 2.19
C ILE A 188 18.50 -8.41 0.95
N PRO A 189 17.28 -8.96 0.74
CA PRO A 189 16.41 -8.52 -0.34
C PRO A 189 16.12 -7.02 -0.26
N SER A 190 16.12 -6.35 -1.40
CA SER A 190 15.86 -4.90 -1.52
C SER A 190 14.59 -4.43 -0.81
N LEU A 191 13.54 -5.28 -0.73
CA LEU A 191 12.30 -4.97 -0.03
C LEU A 191 12.48 -4.68 1.46
N LEU A 192 13.41 -5.36 2.13
CA LEU A 192 13.73 -5.12 3.55
C LEU A 192 14.63 -3.89 3.70
N GLY A 193 15.63 -3.75 2.82
CA GLY A 193 16.56 -2.61 2.83
C GLY A 193 15.90 -1.25 2.55
N HIS A 194 14.71 -1.24 1.95
CA HIS A 194 13.97 -0.01 1.65
C HIS A 194 13.06 0.48 2.79
N GLN A 195 13.02 -0.20 3.93
CA GLN A 195 12.25 0.26 5.09
C GLN A 195 12.86 1.56 5.66
N PRO A 196 12.08 2.65 5.81
CA PRO A 196 12.63 3.94 6.25
C PRO A 196 13.35 3.88 7.59
N ILE A 197 12.83 3.11 8.56
CA ILE A 197 13.45 2.98 9.88
C ILE A 197 14.80 2.27 9.83
N MET A 198 14.93 1.25 8.99
CA MET A 198 16.21 0.56 8.78
C MET A 198 17.22 1.51 8.14
N ARG A 199 16.81 2.25 7.11
CA ARG A 199 17.67 3.26 6.47
C ARG A 199 18.14 4.32 7.45
N LEU A 200 17.26 4.79 8.33
CA LEU A 200 17.61 5.75 9.37
C LEU A 200 18.66 5.18 10.33
N GLN A 201 18.46 3.95 10.79
CA GLN A 201 19.41 3.27 11.68
C GLN A 201 20.77 3.05 11.01
N MET A 202 20.79 2.53 9.77
CA MET A 202 22.02 2.31 9.00
C MET A 202 22.80 3.59 8.77
N ALA A 203 22.11 4.69 8.39
CA ALA A 203 22.72 6.00 8.22
C ALA A 203 23.30 6.53 9.55
N SER A 204 22.55 6.36 10.66
CA SER A 204 22.97 6.82 11.98
C SER A 204 24.21 6.09 12.48
N TYR A 205 24.29 4.75 12.36
CA TYR A 205 25.47 3.98 12.78
C TYR A 205 26.71 4.28 11.95
N SER A 206 26.53 4.80 10.74
CA SER A 206 27.61 5.09 9.80
C SER A 206 28.00 6.59 9.75
N GLY A 207 27.53 7.40 10.71
CA GLY A 207 27.89 8.83 10.75
C GLY A 207 27.44 9.61 9.52
N GLN A 208 26.28 9.29 8.93
CA GLN A 208 25.78 9.98 7.74
C GLN A 208 24.77 11.06 8.13
N SER A 209 25.23 12.16 8.75
CA SER A 209 24.37 13.24 9.29
C SER A 209 23.40 13.80 8.27
N GLU A 210 23.84 14.10 7.05
CA GLU A 210 22.97 14.63 5.99
C GLU A 210 21.82 13.67 5.66
N LEU A 211 22.10 12.36 5.58
CA LEU A 211 21.08 11.37 5.30
C LEU A 211 20.12 11.17 6.46
N VAL A 212 20.63 11.28 7.70
CA VAL A 212 19.80 11.21 8.92
C VAL A 212 18.80 12.36 8.93
N GLU A 213 19.25 13.61 8.71
CA GLU A 213 18.35 14.77 8.66
C GLU A 213 17.33 14.67 7.49
N LEU A 214 17.80 14.23 6.33
CA LEU A 214 16.92 13.99 5.19
C LEU A 214 15.81 12.96 5.53
N LEU A 215 16.16 11.84 6.16
CA LEU A 215 15.23 10.78 6.52
C LEU A 215 14.28 11.20 7.65
N LEU A 216 14.80 11.88 8.67
CA LEU A 216 13.99 12.43 9.78
C LEU A 216 12.97 13.45 9.25
N GLY A 217 13.40 14.41 8.46
CA GLY A 217 12.53 15.44 7.89
C GLY A 217 11.48 14.88 6.92
N ARG A 218 11.75 13.74 6.30
CA ARG A 218 10.87 13.16 5.29
C ARG A 218 9.88 12.14 5.86
N TYR A 219 10.38 11.15 6.58
CA TYR A 219 9.58 10.00 7.01
C TYR A 219 9.16 10.07 8.46
N PHE A 220 9.92 10.79 9.30
CA PHE A 220 9.78 10.75 10.76
C PHE A 220 9.46 12.11 11.40
N ARG A 221 8.73 12.98 10.69
CA ARG A 221 8.31 14.30 11.22
C ARG A 221 7.51 14.21 12.52
N GLN A 222 6.87 13.07 12.79
CA GLN A 222 6.07 12.82 13.99
C GLN A 222 6.82 11.95 15.02
N MET A 223 8.10 11.65 14.78
CA MET A 223 8.94 10.97 15.76
C MET A 223 9.10 11.87 16.98
N PRO A 224 8.98 11.31 18.21
CA PRO A 224 9.21 12.06 19.43
C PRO A 224 10.57 12.75 19.41
N ARG A 225 10.60 14.00 19.89
CA ARG A 225 11.82 14.83 19.83
C ARG A 225 13.03 14.14 20.48
N ASN A 226 12.84 13.58 21.67
CA ASN A 226 13.93 12.89 22.38
C ASN A 226 14.44 11.65 21.61
N THR A 227 13.55 10.88 20.97
CA THR A 227 13.93 9.74 20.15
C THR A 227 14.75 10.20 18.92
N ALA A 228 14.34 11.28 18.26
CA ALA A 228 15.09 11.88 17.17
C ALA A 228 16.47 12.39 17.62
N GLU A 229 16.56 13.02 18.79
CA GLU A 229 17.82 13.46 19.37
C GLU A 229 18.76 12.29 19.72
N VAL A 230 18.24 11.16 20.19
CA VAL A 230 19.07 9.95 20.38
C VAL A 230 19.61 9.43 19.06
N VAL A 231 18.83 9.49 17.97
CA VAL A 231 19.32 9.13 16.63
C VAL A 231 20.44 10.06 16.20
N ARG A 232 20.29 11.40 16.35
CA ARG A 232 21.32 12.40 16.05
C ARG A 232 22.59 12.16 16.90
N ALA A 233 22.42 11.98 18.19
CA ALA A 233 23.55 11.69 19.08
C ALA A 233 24.27 10.39 18.70
N THR A 234 23.52 9.37 18.24
CA THR A 234 24.14 8.15 17.69
C THR A 234 25.00 8.42 16.47
N THR A 235 24.52 9.29 15.57
CA THR A 235 25.26 9.71 14.39
C THR A 235 26.54 10.49 14.77
N MET A 236 26.41 11.43 15.71
CA MET A 236 27.56 12.19 16.25
C MET A 236 28.62 11.28 16.88
N LEU A 237 28.21 10.24 17.61
CA LEU A 237 29.13 9.24 18.13
C LEU A 237 29.87 8.49 17.02
N ALA A 238 29.20 8.17 15.93
CA ALA A 238 29.82 7.51 14.78
C ALA A 238 30.78 8.43 14.01
N GLU A 239 30.57 9.75 14.07
CA GLU A 239 31.45 10.79 13.52
C GLU A 239 32.61 11.16 14.46
N GLY A 240 32.63 10.65 15.70
CA GLY A 240 33.66 10.94 16.69
C GLY A 240 33.40 12.17 17.57
N HIS A 241 32.22 12.80 17.47
CA HIS A 241 31.81 13.95 18.30
C HIS A 241 31.29 13.51 19.69
N ASN A 242 32.11 12.77 20.44
CA ASN A 242 31.70 12.04 21.63
C ASN A 242 31.15 12.93 22.75
N GLU A 243 31.85 14.01 23.12
CA GLU A 243 31.45 14.86 24.24
C GLU A 243 30.07 15.52 24.04
N HIS A 244 29.81 15.97 22.81
CA HIS A 244 28.52 16.61 22.52
C HIS A 244 27.39 15.59 22.51
N ALA A 245 27.60 14.43 21.89
CA ALA A 245 26.65 13.34 21.86
C ALA A 245 26.34 12.82 23.26
N GLU A 246 27.35 12.61 24.12
CA GLU A 246 27.16 12.15 25.49
C GLU A 246 26.34 13.13 26.34
N ARG A 247 26.58 14.45 26.20
CA ARG A 247 25.76 15.46 26.90
C ARG A 247 24.29 15.36 26.53
N ILE A 248 23.96 15.20 25.25
CA ILE A 248 22.58 15.00 24.78
C ILE A 248 22.00 13.73 25.39
N LEU A 249 22.72 12.60 25.27
CA LEU A 249 22.27 11.33 25.78
C LEU A 249 22.07 11.32 27.30
N HIS A 250 22.96 11.93 28.09
CA HIS A 250 22.81 12.07 29.52
C HIS A 250 21.56 12.89 29.91
N THR A 251 21.29 13.94 29.18
CA THR A 251 20.10 14.77 29.40
C THR A 251 18.82 13.96 29.19
N ILE A 252 18.75 13.19 28.09
CA ILE A 252 17.59 12.36 27.78
C ILE A 252 17.50 11.16 28.71
N ALA A 253 18.61 10.52 29.08
CA ALA A 253 18.64 9.35 29.97
C ALA A 253 18.12 9.66 31.39
N ARG A 254 18.28 10.90 31.85
CA ARG A 254 17.75 11.37 33.15
C ARG A 254 16.25 11.64 33.12
N SER A 255 15.67 11.84 31.97
CA SER A 255 14.21 11.96 31.81
C SER A 255 13.53 10.60 32.05
N GLN A 256 12.26 10.61 32.47
CA GLN A 256 11.46 9.38 32.63
C GLN A 256 10.52 9.13 31.45
N GLY A 257 10.75 9.80 30.32
CA GLY A 257 9.86 9.77 29.17
C GLY A 257 10.48 9.12 27.93
N GLU A 258 9.97 9.54 26.81
CA GLU A 258 10.32 9.07 25.47
C GLU A 258 11.83 9.12 25.21
N GLY A 259 12.36 8.04 24.64
CA GLY A 259 13.76 7.92 24.30
C GLY A 259 14.72 7.65 25.47
N SER A 260 14.28 7.73 26.75
CA SER A 260 15.15 7.62 27.92
C SER A 260 15.84 6.25 28.04
N HIS A 261 15.12 5.16 27.78
CA HIS A 261 15.71 3.81 27.77
C HIS A 261 16.72 3.62 26.63
N LEU A 262 16.41 4.15 25.46
CA LEU A 262 17.31 4.09 24.31
C LEU A 262 18.60 4.89 24.59
N ALA A 263 18.50 6.09 25.20
CA ALA A 263 19.65 6.88 25.60
C ALA A 263 20.52 6.16 26.63
N ARG A 264 19.90 5.53 27.66
CA ARG A 264 20.60 4.72 28.66
C ARG A 264 21.33 3.53 28.04
N GLN A 265 20.69 2.80 27.15
CA GLN A 265 21.32 1.72 26.40
C GLN A 265 22.51 2.21 25.60
N ARG A 266 22.39 3.38 24.94
CA ARG A 266 23.45 3.97 24.14
C ARG A 266 24.66 4.38 24.99
N LEU A 267 24.44 4.96 26.16
CA LEU A 267 25.49 5.31 27.12
C LEU A 267 26.18 4.10 27.75
N ALA A 268 25.44 3.00 27.94
CA ALA A 268 26.00 1.76 28.49
C ALA A 268 26.95 1.04 27.52
N GLN A 269 26.84 1.33 26.23
CA GLN A 269 27.64 0.69 25.19
C GLN A 269 28.90 1.53 24.87
N ARG A 270 29.93 1.35 25.67
CA ARG A 270 31.25 1.95 25.44
C ARG A 270 32.10 1.15 24.41
N VAL A 271 31.54 0.73 23.32
CA VAL A 271 32.28 -0.04 22.32
C VAL A 271 32.99 0.96 21.40
N GLY A 272 34.30 0.75 21.23
CA GLY A 272 35.08 1.44 20.20
C GLY A 272 34.44 1.13 18.83
N ARG A 273 33.82 2.10 18.21
CA ARG A 273 33.15 1.92 16.92
C ARG A 273 34.20 1.94 15.82
N ALA A 274 34.15 0.94 14.93
CA ALA A 274 34.90 1.00 13.70
C ALA A 274 34.49 2.28 12.93
N LYS A 275 35.47 3.05 12.53
CA LYS A 275 35.23 4.25 11.70
C LYS A 275 34.85 3.79 10.29
N VAL A 276 34.07 4.61 9.59
CA VAL A 276 33.71 4.38 8.18
C VAL A 276 34.96 4.28 7.30
N GLU A 277 36.04 4.93 7.69
CA GLU A 277 37.36 4.91 7.04
C GLU A 277 38.01 3.52 7.09
N ASP A 278 37.67 2.68 8.08
CA ASP A 278 38.24 1.37 8.29
C ASP A 278 37.41 0.23 7.63
N LEU A 279 36.39 0.59 6.81
CA LEU A 279 35.53 -0.39 6.15
C LEU A 279 36.30 -1.17 5.08
N SER A 280 36.00 -2.45 4.97
CA SER A 280 36.44 -3.27 3.84
C SER A 280 35.91 -2.71 2.51
N ALA A 281 36.60 -2.97 1.41
CA ALA A 281 36.18 -2.51 0.09
C ALA A 281 34.76 -2.97 -0.27
N ALA A 282 34.35 -4.17 0.17
CA ALA A 282 33.02 -4.71 -0.03
C ALA A 282 31.96 -3.90 0.75
N ALA A 283 32.18 -3.61 2.03
CA ALA A 283 31.28 -2.83 2.86
C ALA A 283 31.17 -1.37 2.37
N ALA A 284 32.31 -0.77 2.01
CA ALA A 284 32.36 0.59 1.45
C ALA A 284 31.58 0.73 0.13
N ALA A 285 31.63 -0.28 -0.75
CA ALA A 285 30.86 -0.32 -1.97
C ALA A 285 29.35 -0.38 -1.69
N VAL A 286 28.92 -1.19 -0.71
CA VAL A 286 27.52 -1.30 -0.30
C VAL A 286 27.03 0.02 0.30
N LEU A 287 27.82 0.66 1.18
CA LEU A 287 27.52 1.97 1.76
C LEU A 287 27.37 3.04 0.67
N SER A 288 28.28 3.10 -0.29
CA SER A 288 28.23 4.05 -1.39
C SER A 288 26.97 3.88 -2.26
N ASN A 289 26.58 2.64 -2.53
CA ASN A 289 25.32 2.34 -3.21
C ASN A 289 24.11 2.78 -2.40
N PHE A 290 24.09 2.50 -1.08
CA PHE A 290 23.05 2.93 -0.17
C PHE A 290 22.86 4.45 -0.16
N ILE A 291 23.95 5.22 -0.02
CA ILE A 291 23.92 6.70 -0.04
C ILE A 291 23.28 7.19 -1.34
N ARG A 292 23.70 6.62 -2.48
CA ARG A 292 23.19 6.96 -3.80
C ARG A 292 21.69 6.62 -3.92
N GLU A 293 21.27 5.46 -3.43
CA GLU A 293 19.85 5.07 -3.42
C GLU A 293 18.99 5.98 -2.56
N VAL A 294 19.41 6.27 -1.32
CA VAL A 294 18.64 7.15 -0.42
C VAL A 294 18.53 8.56 -1.01
N ARG A 295 19.61 9.12 -1.54
CA ARG A 295 19.58 10.45 -2.20
C ARG A 295 18.71 10.41 -3.46
N SER A 296 18.79 9.36 -4.29
CA SER A 296 17.98 9.25 -5.51
C SER A 296 16.49 9.04 -5.19
N ASP A 297 16.15 8.31 -4.13
CA ASP A 297 14.78 8.16 -3.68
C ASP A 297 14.26 9.48 -3.10
N ALA A 298 15.08 10.26 -2.43
CA ALA A 298 14.75 11.59 -1.97
C ALA A 298 14.38 12.52 -3.12
N THR A 299 15.21 12.60 -4.13
CA THR A 299 14.97 13.45 -5.31
C THR A 299 13.83 12.94 -6.20
N SER A 300 13.68 11.62 -6.35
CA SER A 300 12.61 11.02 -7.17
C SER A 300 11.22 11.25 -6.59
N LEU A 301 11.13 11.32 -5.26
CA LEU A 301 9.86 11.51 -4.57
C LEU A 301 9.57 13.00 -4.31
N GLU A 302 10.55 13.88 -4.31
CA GLU A 302 10.31 15.35 -4.32
C GLU A 302 9.59 15.78 -5.60
N GLY A 303 9.82 15.11 -6.72
CA GLY A 303 9.08 15.30 -7.97
C GLY A 303 7.65 14.74 -7.96
N LEU A 304 7.39 13.66 -7.18
CA LEU A 304 6.06 13.07 -6.96
C LEU A 304 5.43 13.51 -5.63
N GLY A 305 6.22 14.06 -4.73
CA GLY A 305 5.89 14.20 -3.31
C GLY A 305 5.44 15.58 -2.85
N LYS A 306 4.96 16.45 -3.72
CA LYS A 306 3.86 17.30 -3.28
C LYS A 306 2.68 16.33 -3.15
N SER A 307 2.34 15.96 -1.90
CA SER A 307 1.09 15.28 -1.58
C SER A 307 -0.03 16.06 -2.29
N GLN A 308 -0.34 15.62 -3.49
CA GLN A 308 -1.43 16.24 -4.26
C GLN A 308 -2.67 15.98 -3.45
N ARG A 309 -3.41 17.04 -3.11
CA ARG A 309 -4.71 16.90 -2.45
C ARG A 309 -5.57 16.02 -3.32
N VAL A 310 -5.97 14.87 -2.79
CA VAL A 310 -6.94 13.99 -3.44
C VAL A 310 -8.32 14.65 -3.25
N TRP A 311 -8.85 15.23 -4.30
CA TRP A 311 -10.14 15.96 -4.29
C TRP A 311 -11.08 15.50 -5.41
N ALA A 312 -10.54 15.13 -6.58
CA ALA A 312 -11.35 14.78 -7.74
C ALA A 312 -12.01 13.39 -7.57
N THR A 313 -11.32 12.43 -6.98
CA THR A 313 -11.88 11.11 -6.66
C THR A 313 -13.10 11.21 -5.74
N PRO A 314 -13.04 11.86 -4.55
CA PRO A 314 -14.21 12.02 -3.71
C PRO A 314 -15.30 12.90 -4.35
N LEU A 315 -14.94 13.87 -5.18
CA LEU A 315 -15.90 14.68 -5.93
C LEU A 315 -16.73 13.82 -6.90
N LEU A 316 -16.08 12.96 -7.72
CA LEU A 316 -16.77 12.05 -8.63
C LEU A 316 -17.72 11.12 -7.87
N ILE A 317 -17.26 10.55 -6.76
CA ILE A 317 -18.09 9.68 -5.90
C ILE A 317 -19.29 10.48 -5.36
N ALA A 318 -19.08 11.69 -4.86
CA ALA A 318 -20.15 12.52 -4.32
C ALA A 318 -21.21 12.85 -5.37
N ILE A 319 -20.81 13.20 -6.60
CA ILE A 319 -21.72 13.45 -7.71
C ILE A 319 -22.56 12.21 -8.02
N MET A 320 -21.94 11.02 -8.10
CA MET A 320 -22.66 9.77 -8.39
C MET A 320 -23.64 9.39 -7.29
N VAL A 321 -23.24 9.54 -6.02
CA VAL A 321 -24.12 9.28 -4.88
C VAL A 321 -25.28 10.28 -4.87
N LEU A 322 -25.02 11.55 -5.13
CA LEU A 322 -26.08 12.58 -5.18
C LEU A 322 -27.11 12.29 -6.29
N LEU A 323 -26.64 11.97 -7.51
CA LEU A 323 -27.53 11.63 -8.62
C LEU A 323 -28.32 10.34 -8.36
N PHE A 324 -27.69 9.36 -7.71
CA PHE A 324 -28.39 8.16 -7.29
C PHE A 324 -29.51 8.45 -6.28
N LEU A 325 -29.24 9.29 -5.27
CA LEU A 325 -30.23 9.69 -4.27
C LEU A 325 -31.40 10.48 -4.90
N ILE A 326 -31.14 11.32 -5.92
CA ILE A 326 -32.16 12.00 -6.69
C ILE A 326 -33.06 10.99 -7.43
N GLY A 327 -32.50 9.88 -7.90
CA GLY A 327 -33.22 8.81 -8.58
C GLY A 327 -34.06 7.89 -7.69
N VAL A 328 -33.82 7.88 -6.36
CA VAL A 328 -34.50 6.97 -5.42
C VAL A 328 -36.04 7.11 -5.47
N PRO A 329 -36.66 8.31 -5.47
CA PRO A 329 -38.08 8.44 -5.49
C PRO A 329 -38.79 7.84 -6.72
N GLY A 330 -38.11 7.83 -7.88
CA GLY A 330 -38.63 7.23 -9.12
C GLY A 330 -38.23 5.76 -9.33
N GLY A 331 -37.44 5.20 -8.40
CA GLY A 331 -36.93 3.86 -8.56
C GLY A 331 -35.55 3.80 -9.26
N THR A 332 -34.53 3.33 -8.55
CA THR A 332 -33.14 3.27 -9.06
C THR A 332 -32.91 2.15 -10.07
N THR A 333 -33.89 1.29 -10.29
CA THR A 333 -33.88 0.19 -11.28
C THR A 333 -34.97 0.33 -12.33
N ASP A 334 -35.81 1.35 -12.20
CA ASP A 334 -36.87 1.64 -13.16
C ASP A 334 -36.29 2.26 -14.45
N PRO A 335 -36.49 1.63 -15.63
CA PRO A 335 -35.96 2.11 -16.89
C PRO A 335 -36.43 3.51 -17.28
N GLU A 336 -37.72 3.82 -17.06
CA GLU A 336 -38.32 5.12 -17.42
C GLU A 336 -37.72 6.25 -16.58
N ASN A 337 -37.60 6.03 -15.26
CA ASN A 337 -36.95 6.99 -14.39
C ASN A 337 -35.46 7.19 -14.77
N LEU A 338 -34.73 6.15 -15.09
CA LEU A 338 -33.31 6.28 -15.51
C LEU A 338 -33.17 7.03 -16.82
N VAL A 339 -34.09 6.83 -17.79
CA VAL A 339 -34.11 7.61 -19.05
C VAL A 339 -34.44 9.08 -18.80
N ASN A 340 -35.37 9.37 -17.90
CA ASN A 340 -35.74 10.75 -17.53
C ASN A 340 -34.55 11.45 -16.84
N LEU A 341 -33.74 10.74 -16.06
CA LEU A 341 -32.52 11.25 -15.42
C LEU A 341 -31.35 11.40 -16.39
N GLY A 342 -31.42 10.87 -17.59
CA GLY A 342 -30.37 11.05 -18.61
C GLY A 342 -29.61 9.80 -19.00
N ALA A 343 -30.13 8.60 -18.75
CA ALA A 343 -29.55 7.39 -19.33
C ALA A 343 -29.57 7.45 -20.87
N LEU A 344 -28.52 6.93 -21.49
CA LEU A 344 -28.42 6.92 -22.95
C LEU A 344 -29.27 5.80 -23.52
N VAL A 345 -30.23 6.12 -24.37
CA VAL A 345 -31.02 5.16 -25.16
C VAL A 345 -30.56 5.19 -26.61
N VAL A 346 -30.34 4.03 -27.19
CA VAL A 346 -29.94 3.91 -28.60
C VAL A 346 -30.75 2.77 -29.24
N PRO A 347 -31.39 2.97 -30.40
CA PRO A 347 -31.46 4.21 -31.20
C PRO A 347 -32.15 5.37 -30.49
N SER A 348 -31.73 6.61 -30.81
CA SER A 348 -32.13 7.83 -30.11
C SER A 348 -33.58 8.28 -30.43
N GLU A 349 -34.22 7.68 -31.41
CA GLU A 349 -35.60 7.96 -31.84
C GLU A 349 -36.62 7.70 -30.72
N PHE A 350 -36.23 6.87 -29.74
CA PHE A 350 -37.05 6.54 -28.57
C PHE A 350 -36.88 7.51 -27.38
N THR A 351 -36.13 8.65 -27.58
CA THR A 351 -35.92 9.62 -26.50
C THR A 351 -36.16 11.05 -26.93
N HIS A 352 -36.91 11.79 -26.13
CA HIS A 352 -37.05 13.24 -26.30
C HIS A 352 -35.82 13.97 -25.73
N GLY A 353 -35.38 15.07 -26.38
CA GLY A 353 -34.37 15.96 -25.82
C GLY A 353 -32.91 15.74 -26.21
N GLY A 354 -32.67 14.95 -27.27
CA GLY A 354 -31.34 14.83 -27.87
C GLY A 354 -30.34 13.86 -27.16
N VAL A 355 -29.33 13.40 -27.91
CA VAL A 355 -28.37 12.37 -27.47
C VAL A 355 -27.17 12.97 -26.74
N VAL A 356 -26.73 14.17 -27.09
CA VAL A 356 -25.42 14.71 -26.69
C VAL A 356 -25.23 14.84 -25.17
N TRP A 357 -26.21 15.40 -24.48
CA TRP A 357 -26.11 15.56 -23.02
C TRP A 357 -26.19 14.22 -22.28
N ARG A 358 -26.90 13.22 -22.85
CA ARG A 358 -27.03 11.87 -22.29
C ARG A 358 -25.73 11.09 -22.38
N ILE A 359 -24.89 11.35 -23.38
CA ILE A 359 -23.54 10.77 -23.47
C ILE A 359 -22.71 11.15 -22.23
N VAL A 360 -22.90 12.34 -21.68
CA VAL A 360 -22.20 12.76 -20.45
C VAL A 360 -22.94 12.25 -19.21
N ALA A 361 -24.28 12.47 -19.14
CA ALA A 361 -25.08 12.14 -17.97
C ALA A 361 -25.08 10.64 -17.63
N ALA A 362 -25.16 9.78 -18.64
CA ALA A 362 -25.19 8.32 -18.50
C ALA A 362 -23.97 7.79 -17.74
N GLY A 363 -22.79 8.43 -17.86
CA GLY A 363 -21.57 8.07 -17.14
C GLY A 363 -21.63 8.29 -15.63
N PHE A 364 -22.67 8.95 -15.11
CA PHE A 364 -22.84 9.21 -13.69
C PHE A 364 -24.05 8.49 -13.08
N LEU A 365 -24.91 7.89 -13.88
CA LEU A 365 -26.11 7.18 -13.45
C LEU A 365 -25.79 5.71 -13.12
N HIS A 366 -26.62 5.11 -12.25
CA HIS A 366 -26.39 3.74 -11.81
C HIS A 366 -27.69 2.94 -11.67
N LEU A 367 -27.67 1.71 -12.17
CA LEU A 367 -28.75 0.73 -12.06
C LEU A 367 -28.67 0.02 -10.70
N GLY A 368 -29.36 0.53 -9.70
CA GLY A 368 -29.41 -0.01 -8.36
C GLY A 368 -28.15 0.26 -7.51
N SER A 369 -28.26 -0.01 -6.22
CA SER A 369 -27.24 0.31 -5.22
C SER A 369 -25.94 -0.50 -5.39
N THR A 370 -26.04 -1.76 -5.79
CA THR A 370 -24.86 -2.62 -5.99
C THR A 370 -23.96 -2.08 -7.10
N HIS A 371 -24.56 -1.63 -8.22
CA HIS A 371 -23.80 -1.07 -9.34
C HIS A 371 -23.09 0.23 -8.92
N LEU A 372 -23.76 1.11 -8.17
CA LEU A 372 -23.16 2.32 -7.61
C LEU A 372 -21.98 2.01 -6.69
N VAL A 373 -22.17 1.12 -5.71
CA VAL A 373 -21.11 0.76 -4.73
C VAL A 373 -19.87 0.22 -5.42
N MET A 374 -20.05 -0.66 -6.42
CA MET A 374 -18.91 -1.23 -7.14
C MET A 374 -18.13 -0.19 -7.94
N ASN A 375 -18.81 0.76 -8.58
CA ASN A 375 -18.16 1.86 -9.28
C ASN A 375 -17.45 2.81 -8.30
N CYS A 376 -18.08 3.15 -7.18
CA CYS A 376 -17.45 3.97 -6.13
C CYS A 376 -16.20 3.32 -5.56
N LEU A 377 -16.21 1.99 -5.35
CA LEU A 377 -15.01 1.24 -4.91
C LEU A 377 -13.90 1.28 -5.96
N GLY A 378 -14.23 1.06 -7.23
CA GLY A 378 -13.28 1.16 -8.34
C GLY A 378 -12.64 2.55 -8.41
N LEU A 379 -13.47 3.59 -8.35
CA LEU A 379 -13.01 4.99 -8.30
C LEU A 379 -12.12 5.26 -7.08
N TRP A 380 -12.53 4.81 -5.89
CA TRP A 380 -11.75 5.02 -4.67
C TRP A 380 -10.38 4.37 -4.72
N VAL A 381 -10.29 3.15 -5.24
CA VAL A 381 -9.02 2.39 -5.29
C VAL A 381 -8.11 2.92 -6.39
N LEU A 382 -8.62 3.07 -7.62
CA LEU A 382 -7.82 3.45 -8.79
C LEU A 382 -7.66 4.97 -8.90
N GLY A 383 -8.75 5.72 -8.70
CA GLY A 383 -8.76 7.17 -8.83
C GLY A 383 -7.75 7.83 -7.89
N ARG A 384 -7.75 7.47 -6.61
CA ARG A 384 -6.77 8.00 -5.65
C ARG A 384 -5.32 7.75 -6.06
N GLN A 385 -5.01 6.57 -6.62
CA GLN A 385 -3.65 6.26 -7.07
C GLN A 385 -3.23 7.14 -8.24
N LEU A 386 -4.10 7.27 -9.25
CA LEU A 386 -3.83 8.08 -10.44
C LEU A 386 -3.81 9.57 -10.10
N GLU A 387 -4.69 10.04 -9.22
CA GLU A 387 -4.72 11.42 -8.76
C GLU A 387 -3.43 11.82 -8.03
N GLN A 388 -2.84 10.90 -7.27
CA GLN A 388 -1.53 11.11 -6.64
C GLN A 388 -0.37 11.08 -7.64
N ILE A 389 -0.49 10.35 -8.75
CA ILE A 389 0.53 10.29 -9.80
C ILE A 389 0.50 11.56 -10.66
N TRP A 390 -0.69 12.00 -11.06
CA TRP A 390 -0.82 13.11 -12.03
C TRP A 390 -1.43 14.38 -11.45
N ASN A 391 -2.64 14.42 -11.03
CA ASN A 391 -3.40 15.43 -10.28
C ASN A 391 -4.91 15.22 -10.50
N GLY A 392 -5.76 15.97 -9.77
CA GLY A 392 -7.21 15.82 -9.86
C GLY A 392 -7.80 16.24 -11.21
N VAL A 393 -7.27 17.30 -11.83
CA VAL A 393 -7.75 17.74 -13.16
C VAL A 393 -7.46 16.69 -14.23
N THR A 394 -6.24 16.14 -14.24
CA THR A 394 -5.86 15.06 -15.16
C THR A 394 -6.73 13.83 -14.95
N LEU A 395 -7.04 13.48 -13.70
CA LEU A 395 -7.94 12.38 -13.38
C LEU A 395 -9.33 12.59 -13.98
N LEU A 396 -9.92 13.79 -13.80
CA LEU A 396 -11.22 14.14 -14.39
C LEU A 396 -11.20 14.04 -15.91
N LEU A 397 -10.14 14.53 -16.54
CA LEU A 397 -9.99 14.45 -17.99
C LEU A 397 -9.93 13.00 -18.49
N VAL A 398 -9.17 12.12 -17.82
CA VAL A 398 -9.13 10.69 -18.17
C VAL A 398 -10.50 10.05 -17.98
N PHE A 399 -11.19 10.32 -16.86
CA PHE A 399 -12.53 9.82 -16.60
C PHE A 399 -13.52 10.24 -17.69
N LEU A 400 -13.61 11.56 -17.95
CA LEU A 400 -14.54 12.11 -18.92
C LEU A 400 -14.22 11.65 -20.35
N ALA A 401 -12.95 11.68 -20.75
CA ALA A 401 -12.56 11.21 -22.09
C ALA A 401 -12.95 9.74 -22.29
N SER A 402 -12.66 8.87 -21.31
CA SER A 402 -13.01 7.46 -21.39
C SER A 402 -14.51 7.24 -21.41
N SER A 403 -15.26 7.92 -20.53
CA SER A 403 -16.70 7.78 -20.42
C SER A 403 -17.42 8.33 -21.67
N VAL A 404 -17.16 9.58 -22.03
CA VAL A 404 -17.81 10.24 -23.17
C VAL A 404 -17.54 9.53 -24.48
N THR A 405 -16.28 9.12 -24.73
CA THR A 405 -15.93 8.37 -25.95
C THR A 405 -16.63 7.00 -25.97
N SER A 406 -16.72 6.30 -24.85
CA SER A 406 -17.39 5.01 -24.76
C SER A 406 -18.88 5.11 -25.05
N PHE A 407 -19.57 6.07 -24.44
CA PHE A 407 -20.99 6.29 -24.70
C PHE A 407 -21.26 6.83 -26.11
N GLY A 408 -20.39 7.71 -26.63
CA GLY A 408 -20.45 8.19 -28.01
C GLY A 408 -20.25 7.07 -29.03
N PHE A 409 -19.29 6.18 -28.77
CA PHE A 409 -19.08 4.99 -29.61
C PHE A 409 -20.28 4.04 -29.55
N ALA A 410 -20.87 3.81 -28.35
CA ALA A 410 -22.07 3.01 -28.21
C ALA A 410 -23.24 3.64 -29.00
N ALA A 411 -23.43 4.94 -28.90
CA ALA A 411 -24.48 5.65 -29.65
C ALA A 411 -24.32 5.45 -31.17
N ALA A 412 -23.11 5.61 -31.70
CA ALA A 412 -22.83 5.45 -33.12
C ALA A 412 -22.94 4.00 -33.60
N PHE A 413 -22.33 3.05 -32.88
CA PHE A 413 -22.24 1.65 -33.28
C PHE A 413 -23.58 0.92 -33.16
N VAL A 414 -24.31 1.11 -32.03
CA VAL A 414 -25.60 0.44 -31.80
C VAL A 414 -26.67 0.98 -32.73
N HIS A 415 -26.67 2.30 -32.98
CA HIS A 415 -27.57 2.90 -33.96
C HIS A 415 -27.39 2.30 -35.36
N ALA A 416 -26.15 1.98 -35.76
CA ALA A 416 -25.85 1.41 -37.06
C ALA A 416 -26.15 -0.08 -37.19
N THR A 417 -26.21 -0.83 -36.06
CA THR A 417 -26.20 -2.31 -36.10
C THR A 417 -27.41 -2.97 -35.46
N MET A 418 -28.22 -2.23 -34.68
CA MET A 418 -29.34 -2.79 -33.90
C MET A 418 -30.61 -1.96 -34.07
N SER A 419 -31.76 -2.62 -34.20
CA SER A 419 -33.09 -2.03 -34.29
C SER A 419 -33.81 -1.91 -32.93
N GLU A 420 -33.43 -2.75 -31.96
CA GLU A 420 -34.07 -2.75 -30.63
C GLU A 420 -33.41 -1.72 -29.70
N PRO A 421 -34.20 -0.94 -28.94
CA PRO A 421 -33.68 0.07 -28.04
C PRO A 421 -32.93 -0.55 -26.86
N ARG A 422 -31.74 0.00 -26.57
CA ARG A 422 -30.91 -0.40 -25.42
C ARG A 422 -30.61 0.81 -24.54
N ILE A 423 -30.62 0.61 -23.25
CA ILE A 423 -30.29 1.62 -22.25
C ILE A 423 -28.86 1.41 -21.79
N PHE A 424 -28.04 2.46 -21.88
CA PHE A 424 -26.67 2.48 -21.42
C PHE A 424 -26.47 3.49 -20.30
N LEU A 425 -25.83 3.06 -19.20
CA LEU A 425 -25.49 3.89 -18.06
C LEU A 425 -24.39 3.25 -17.21
N GLY A 426 -23.72 4.06 -16.39
CA GLY A 426 -22.74 3.59 -15.43
C GLY A 426 -21.36 4.23 -15.58
N ALA A 427 -20.70 4.49 -14.46
CA ALA A 427 -19.34 5.02 -14.43
C ALA A 427 -18.25 4.02 -14.82
N SER A 428 -18.63 2.78 -15.08
CA SER A 428 -17.68 1.67 -15.28
C SER A 428 -16.74 1.86 -16.47
N SER A 429 -17.18 2.53 -17.54
CA SER A 429 -16.32 2.89 -18.67
C SER A 429 -15.20 3.86 -18.28
N GLY A 430 -15.50 4.85 -17.42
CA GLY A 430 -14.52 5.75 -16.84
C GLY A 430 -13.57 5.04 -15.88
N VAL A 431 -14.08 4.11 -15.06
CA VAL A 431 -13.26 3.26 -14.16
C VAL A 431 -12.34 2.36 -14.98
N MET A 432 -12.81 1.76 -16.08
CA MET A 432 -11.97 0.99 -17.00
C MET A 432 -10.93 1.87 -17.69
N GLY A 433 -11.24 3.14 -17.93
CA GLY A 433 -10.27 4.14 -18.36
C GLY A 433 -9.13 4.33 -17.36
N PHE A 434 -9.42 4.31 -16.07
CA PHE A 434 -8.38 4.34 -15.03
C PHE A 434 -7.53 3.07 -15.02
N VAL A 435 -8.12 1.90 -15.26
CA VAL A 435 -7.38 0.63 -15.41
C VAL A 435 -6.42 0.72 -16.59
N GLY A 436 -6.89 1.22 -17.75
CA GLY A 436 -6.05 1.42 -18.93
C GLY A 436 -4.92 2.42 -18.70
N ALA A 437 -5.22 3.54 -18.06
CA ALA A 437 -4.25 4.57 -17.72
C ALA A 437 -3.17 4.07 -16.74
N LEU A 438 -3.56 3.32 -15.70
CA LEU A 438 -2.62 2.70 -14.76
C LEU A 438 -1.76 1.64 -15.47
N GLY A 439 -2.37 0.80 -16.32
CA GLY A 439 -1.65 -0.20 -17.11
C GLY A 439 -0.58 0.44 -17.99
N THR A 440 -0.92 1.51 -18.72
CA THR A 440 0.03 2.27 -19.54
C THR A 440 1.14 2.90 -18.71
N PHE A 441 0.83 3.51 -17.57
CA PHE A 441 1.84 4.07 -16.68
C PHE A 441 2.85 3.01 -16.21
N LEU A 442 2.36 1.84 -15.80
CA LEU A 442 3.20 0.72 -15.36
C LEU A 442 4.01 0.12 -16.52
N ALA A 443 3.41 -0.03 -17.71
CA ALA A 443 4.07 -0.55 -18.90
C ALA A 443 5.22 0.35 -19.37
N VAL A 444 4.98 1.65 -19.50
CA VAL A 444 6.03 2.63 -19.86
C VAL A 444 7.16 2.62 -18.82
N GLY A 445 6.81 2.57 -17.55
CA GLY A 445 7.79 2.48 -16.47
C GLY A 445 8.60 1.20 -16.50
N TYR A 446 7.97 0.05 -16.76
CA TYR A 446 8.64 -1.24 -16.87
C TYR A 446 9.57 -1.30 -18.09
N LEU A 447 9.09 -0.89 -19.25
CA LEU A 447 9.89 -0.90 -20.49
C LEU A 447 11.14 -0.01 -20.34
N ARG A 448 11.01 1.12 -19.65
CA ARG A 448 12.10 2.09 -19.50
C ARG A 448 13.12 1.73 -18.40
N HIS A 449 12.66 1.12 -17.33
CA HIS A 449 13.50 0.89 -16.15
C HIS A 449 13.71 -0.59 -15.83
N ARG A 450 13.03 -1.52 -16.51
CA ARG A 450 13.11 -2.97 -16.34
C ARG A 450 12.98 -3.47 -14.89
N ARG A 451 12.28 -2.68 -14.02
CA ARG A 451 12.08 -3.04 -12.61
C ARG A 451 11.02 -4.13 -12.49
N GLN A 452 11.38 -5.27 -11.92
CA GLN A 452 10.47 -6.42 -11.73
C GLN A 452 9.19 -6.06 -10.94
N ALA A 453 9.29 -5.13 -9.98
CA ALA A 453 8.12 -4.65 -9.22
C ALA A 453 7.05 -3.99 -10.11
N LEU A 454 7.45 -3.25 -11.15
CA LEU A 454 6.51 -2.66 -12.12
C LEU A 454 5.88 -3.74 -13.00
N GLY A 455 6.67 -4.73 -13.44
CA GLY A 455 6.17 -5.86 -14.21
C GLY A 455 5.14 -6.70 -13.45
N ARG A 456 5.38 -6.99 -12.16
CA ARG A 456 4.41 -7.70 -11.31
C ARG A 456 3.10 -6.93 -11.16
N ARG A 457 3.16 -5.60 -10.96
CA ARG A 457 1.96 -4.76 -10.89
C ARG A 457 1.22 -4.69 -12.22
N LEU A 458 1.94 -4.65 -13.34
CA LEU A 458 1.33 -4.71 -14.67
C LEU A 458 0.60 -6.03 -14.90
N LEU A 459 1.18 -7.17 -14.51
CA LEU A 459 0.51 -8.47 -14.57
C LEU A 459 -0.79 -8.49 -13.74
N LEU A 460 -0.81 -7.83 -12.58
CA LEU A 460 -2.03 -7.69 -11.79
C LEU A 460 -3.11 -6.89 -12.54
N VAL A 461 -2.73 -5.80 -13.20
CA VAL A 461 -3.68 -5.02 -14.02
C VAL A 461 -4.21 -5.88 -15.17
N VAL A 462 -3.36 -6.63 -15.87
CA VAL A 462 -3.79 -7.55 -16.93
C VAL A 462 -4.75 -8.61 -16.40
N ALA A 463 -4.47 -9.21 -15.23
CA ALA A 463 -5.35 -10.18 -14.60
C ALA A 463 -6.72 -9.57 -14.24
N VAL A 464 -6.77 -8.32 -13.76
CA VAL A 464 -8.04 -7.60 -13.49
C VAL A 464 -8.82 -7.38 -14.78
N VAL A 465 -8.16 -6.99 -15.87
CA VAL A 465 -8.80 -6.83 -17.19
C VAL A 465 -9.39 -8.15 -17.68
N LEU A 466 -8.63 -9.24 -17.61
CA LEU A 466 -9.11 -10.56 -18.02
C LEU A 466 -10.31 -11.02 -17.17
N ALA A 467 -10.25 -10.81 -15.84
CA ALA A 467 -11.36 -11.12 -14.94
C ALA A 467 -12.61 -10.28 -15.28
N GLN A 468 -12.44 -8.99 -15.62
CA GLN A 468 -13.55 -8.14 -16.05
C GLN A 468 -14.18 -8.62 -17.36
N LEU A 469 -13.37 -9.00 -18.35
CA LEU A 469 -13.88 -9.54 -19.63
C LEU A 469 -14.67 -10.84 -19.43
N VAL A 470 -14.19 -11.74 -18.56
CA VAL A 470 -14.93 -12.95 -18.21
C VAL A 470 -16.25 -12.59 -17.52
N PHE A 471 -16.25 -11.65 -16.58
CA PHE A 471 -17.46 -11.18 -15.93
C PHE A 471 -18.47 -10.59 -16.94
N ASP A 472 -18.00 -9.75 -17.85
CA ASP A 472 -18.83 -9.11 -18.88
C ASP A 472 -19.47 -10.16 -19.81
N TYR A 473 -18.73 -11.22 -20.11
CA TYR A 473 -19.25 -12.32 -20.96
C TYR A 473 -20.41 -13.07 -20.30
N TYR A 474 -20.34 -13.31 -18.98
CA TYR A 474 -21.38 -13.99 -18.22
C TYR A 474 -22.50 -13.08 -17.68
N THR A 475 -22.42 -11.78 -17.90
CA THR A 475 -23.39 -10.80 -17.36
C THR A 475 -24.02 -10.00 -18.51
N PRO A 476 -25.12 -10.47 -19.12
CA PRO A 476 -25.70 -9.86 -20.34
C PRO A 476 -26.11 -8.37 -20.19
N ILE A 477 -26.38 -7.92 -18.95
CA ILE A 477 -26.76 -6.54 -18.64
C ILE A 477 -25.56 -5.58 -18.76
N VAL A 478 -24.33 -6.12 -18.71
CA VAL A 478 -23.10 -5.32 -18.73
C VAL A 478 -22.59 -5.20 -20.16
N SER A 479 -22.27 -3.98 -20.57
CA SER A 479 -21.74 -3.71 -21.91
C SER A 479 -20.23 -3.88 -21.96
N SER A 480 -19.74 -5.03 -22.42
CA SER A 480 -18.31 -5.28 -22.70
C SER A 480 -17.70 -4.21 -23.63
N MET A 481 -18.49 -3.72 -24.57
CA MET A 481 -18.08 -2.69 -25.52
C MET A 481 -17.72 -1.38 -24.80
N LEU A 482 -18.53 -0.92 -23.84
CA LEU A 482 -18.24 0.28 -23.06
C LEU A 482 -16.96 0.11 -22.23
N HIS A 483 -16.77 -1.06 -21.63
CA HIS A 483 -15.60 -1.37 -20.82
C HIS A 483 -14.32 -1.40 -21.64
N LEU A 484 -14.32 -2.08 -22.79
CA LEU A 484 -13.17 -2.14 -23.70
C LEU A 484 -12.82 -0.79 -24.30
N THR A 485 -13.82 -0.03 -24.73
CA THR A 485 -13.61 1.33 -25.26
C THR A 485 -13.03 2.24 -24.17
N GLY A 486 -13.58 2.22 -22.95
CA GLY A 486 -13.07 2.98 -21.85
C GLY A 486 -11.61 2.63 -21.49
N LEU A 487 -11.30 1.35 -21.44
CA LEU A 487 -9.94 0.85 -21.22
C LEU A 487 -8.96 1.36 -22.29
N ALA A 488 -9.32 1.25 -23.57
CA ALA A 488 -8.50 1.68 -24.69
C ALA A 488 -8.26 3.19 -24.69
N VAL A 489 -9.31 3.99 -24.49
CA VAL A 489 -9.21 5.45 -24.43
C VAL A 489 -8.33 5.89 -23.26
N GLY A 490 -8.56 5.34 -22.07
CA GLY A 490 -7.73 5.64 -20.91
C GLY A 490 -6.26 5.26 -21.10
N ALA A 491 -5.99 4.13 -21.75
CA ALA A 491 -4.64 3.73 -22.10
C ALA A 491 -3.97 4.71 -23.07
N ILE A 492 -4.68 5.12 -24.14
CA ILE A 492 -4.16 6.05 -25.15
C ILE A 492 -3.88 7.43 -24.55
N VAL A 493 -4.83 7.98 -23.80
CA VAL A 493 -4.69 9.30 -23.13
C VAL A 493 -3.52 9.29 -22.16
N ALA A 494 -3.26 8.17 -21.53
CA ALA A 494 -2.18 8.03 -20.55
C ALA A 494 -0.77 7.91 -21.17
N ILE A 495 -0.62 7.64 -22.48
CA ILE A 495 0.70 7.49 -23.11
C ILE A 495 1.57 8.73 -22.92
N PRO A 496 1.16 9.94 -23.35
CA PRO A 496 1.98 11.13 -23.16
C PRO A 496 2.18 11.50 -21.68
N LEU A 497 1.17 11.26 -20.83
CA LEU A 497 1.23 11.52 -19.39
C LEU A 497 2.27 10.63 -18.71
N ALA A 498 2.23 9.33 -18.99
CA ALA A 498 3.17 8.35 -18.48
C ALA A 498 4.60 8.63 -18.97
N TRP A 499 4.75 8.90 -20.27
CA TRP A 499 6.04 9.24 -20.85
C TRP A 499 6.66 10.48 -20.19
N HIS A 500 5.88 11.56 -20.05
CA HIS A 500 6.34 12.79 -19.41
C HIS A 500 6.75 12.55 -17.96
N THR A 501 5.91 11.84 -17.19
CA THR A 501 6.16 11.54 -15.78
C THR A 501 7.46 10.74 -15.61
N TRP A 502 7.63 9.65 -16.36
CA TRP A 502 8.82 8.81 -16.28
C TRP A 502 10.08 9.51 -16.82
N ARG A 503 9.94 10.41 -17.81
CA ARG A 503 11.05 11.25 -18.29
C ARG A 503 11.51 12.25 -17.23
N LYS A 504 10.58 12.89 -16.54
CA LYS A 504 10.87 13.80 -15.44
C LYS A 504 11.59 13.08 -14.30
N LEU A 505 11.11 11.91 -13.91
CA LEU A 505 11.74 11.05 -12.90
C LEU A 505 13.14 10.56 -13.32
N GLY A 506 13.36 10.32 -14.60
CA GLY A 506 14.68 9.93 -15.14
C GLY A 506 15.69 11.06 -15.21
N ARG A 507 15.24 12.31 -15.43
CA ARG A 507 16.14 13.48 -15.44
C ARG A 507 16.62 13.89 -14.04
N GLN A 508 15.84 13.61 -13.02
CA GLN A 508 16.22 13.84 -11.61
C GLN A 508 17.22 12.80 -11.07
N ARG A 509 17.57 11.80 -11.88
CA ARG A 509 18.53 10.73 -11.54
C ARG A 509 19.91 10.91 -12.19
N LYS A 510 20.05 11.85 -13.10
CA LYS A 510 21.33 12.31 -13.66
C LYS A 510 21.81 13.56 -12.93
#